data_f337e5326017c346d12eb793fe99aece
#
_entry.id   f337e5326017c346d12eb793fe99aece
#
_cell.length_a   1.000
_cell.length_b   1.000
_cell.length_c   1.000
_cell.angle_alpha   90.00
_cell.angle_beta   90.00
_cell.angle_gamma   90.00
#
_symmetry.space_group_name_H-M   'P 1'
#
loop_
_entity.id
_entity.type
_entity.pdbx_description
1 polymer ?
#
loop_
_entity_poly.entity_id
_entity_poly.type
_entity_poly.pdbx_seq_one_letter_code
_entity_poly.pdbx_strand_id
1 'polypeptide(L)'
;MTKKRKTRIVDKNQYHAFLAKAKDFAFMMDVSLEEGKWNSAGLQAVHTVISASDAVIVYYGGVRSAELDHREVVGLLHNIIGESASAAGRHVSRVIAKKNLVEYEERLIIQSEARDMAEHAKRFLEWVNEMLPKRA
;
A
#
# COMPACT_ATOMS: atom_id res chain seq x y z
N MET A 1 -15.74 23.36 -7.07
CA MET A 1 -15.66 22.23 -8.02
C MET A 1 -14.85 21.10 -7.41
N THR A 2 -15.45 19.93 -7.34
CA THR A 2 -14.75 18.76 -6.80
C THR A 2 -13.78 18.23 -7.86
N LYS A 3 -12.51 18.08 -7.48
CA LYS A 3 -11.51 17.53 -8.38
C LYS A 3 -11.87 16.08 -8.71
N LYS A 4 -12.03 15.78 -9.99
CA LYS A 4 -12.31 14.43 -10.45
C LYS A 4 -11.06 13.57 -10.31
N ARG A 5 -11.15 12.44 -9.62
CA ARG A 5 -10.06 11.49 -9.48
C ARG A 5 -9.79 10.79 -10.81
N LYS A 6 -8.51 10.67 -11.15
CA LYS A 6 -8.10 9.96 -12.36
C LYS A 6 -7.88 8.49 -12.04
N THR A 7 -8.69 7.64 -12.67
CA THR A 7 -8.60 6.19 -12.52
C THR A 7 -8.59 5.54 -13.89
N ARG A 8 -8.12 4.29 -13.93
CA ARG A 8 -8.22 3.43 -15.12
C ARG A 8 -9.17 2.29 -14.81
N ILE A 9 -9.99 1.92 -15.81
CA ILE A 9 -10.81 0.71 -15.74
C ILE A 9 -9.87 -0.50 -15.91
N VAL A 10 -9.96 -1.46 -15.01
CA VAL A 10 -9.13 -2.66 -15.01
C VAL A 10 -10.01 -3.87 -14.72
N ASP A 11 -9.75 -4.99 -15.41
CA ASP A 11 -10.44 -6.25 -15.13
C ASP A 11 -10.18 -6.65 -13.68
N LYS A 12 -11.25 -6.92 -12.93
CA LYS A 12 -11.14 -7.28 -11.51
C LYS A 12 -10.25 -8.50 -11.27
N ASN A 13 -10.13 -9.41 -12.22
CA ASN A 13 -9.28 -10.59 -12.11
C ASN A 13 -7.80 -10.25 -12.03
N GLN A 14 -7.41 -9.02 -12.41
CA GLN A 14 -6.02 -8.57 -12.28
C GLN A 14 -5.62 -8.31 -10.82
N TYR A 15 -6.56 -8.35 -9.87
CA TYR A 15 -6.24 -8.12 -8.46
C TYR A 15 -5.13 -9.04 -7.95
N HIS A 16 -5.09 -10.28 -8.41
CA HIS A 16 -4.09 -11.23 -7.92
C HIS A 16 -2.66 -10.87 -8.34
N ALA A 17 -2.48 -10.20 -9.48
CA ALA A 17 -1.17 -9.71 -9.90
C ALA A 17 -0.66 -8.62 -8.96
N PHE A 18 -1.53 -7.68 -8.58
CA PHE A 18 -1.17 -6.64 -7.62
C PHE A 18 -0.90 -7.22 -6.23
N LEU A 19 -1.69 -8.21 -5.82
CA LEU A 19 -1.47 -8.89 -4.55
C LEU A 19 -0.13 -9.63 -4.53
N ALA A 20 0.22 -10.31 -5.62
CA ALA A 20 1.52 -10.98 -5.75
C ALA A 20 2.67 -10.00 -5.62
N LYS A 21 2.57 -8.83 -6.28
CA LYS A 21 3.59 -7.78 -6.14
C LYS A 21 3.70 -7.29 -4.70
N ALA A 22 2.57 -7.07 -4.03
CA ALA A 22 2.58 -6.64 -2.64
C ALA A 22 3.29 -7.66 -1.74
N LYS A 23 3.04 -8.95 -1.95
CA LYS A 23 3.70 -10.01 -1.19
C LYS A 23 5.20 -10.06 -1.44
N ASP A 24 5.64 -9.85 -2.68
CA ASP A 24 7.06 -9.80 -3.02
C ASP A 24 7.74 -8.62 -2.32
N PHE A 25 7.11 -7.45 -2.35
CA PHE A 25 7.65 -6.27 -1.67
C PHE A 25 7.71 -6.48 -0.16
N ALA A 26 6.69 -7.08 0.43
CA ALA A 26 6.67 -7.38 1.86
C ALA A 26 7.77 -8.36 2.25
N PHE A 27 8.04 -9.37 1.43
CA PHE A 27 9.14 -10.30 1.63
C PHE A 27 10.48 -9.56 1.67
N MET A 28 10.73 -8.71 0.68
CA MET A 28 11.99 -7.95 0.60
C MET A 28 12.08 -6.90 1.72
N MET A 29 10.96 -6.38 2.18
CA MET A 29 10.91 -5.51 3.35
C MET A 29 11.47 -6.23 4.58
N ASP A 30 11.04 -7.47 4.82
CA ASP A 30 11.53 -8.27 5.94
C ASP A 30 13.02 -8.57 5.82
N VAL A 31 13.48 -8.92 4.62
CA VAL A 31 14.92 -9.13 4.35
C VAL A 31 15.71 -7.87 4.67
N SER A 32 15.22 -6.72 4.23
CA SER A 32 15.87 -5.43 4.48
C SER A 32 15.97 -5.11 5.97
N LEU A 33 14.91 -5.40 6.73
CA LEU A 33 14.92 -5.21 8.19
C LEU A 33 15.95 -6.10 8.86
N GLU A 34 16.04 -7.37 8.48
CA GLU A 34 17.01 -8.31 9.03
C GLU A 34 18.44 -7.88 8.76
N GLU A 35 18.69 -7.32 7.58
CA GLU A 35 20.02 -6.87 7.16
C GLU A 35 20.34 -5.45 7.64
N GLY A 36 19.43 -4.79 8.34
CA GLY A 36 19.65 -3.43 8.81
C GLY A 36 19.64 -2.38 7.70
N LYS A 37 19.01 -2.67 6.58
CA LYS A 37 18.89 -1.75 5.44
C LYS A 37 17.62 -0.95 5.58
N TRP A 38 17.66 0.07 6.44
CA TRP A 38 16.45 0.81 6.85
C TRP A 38 15.79 1.58 5.71
N ASN A 39 16.58 2.21 4.83
CA ASN A 39 16.02 2.92 3.68
C ASN A 39 15.32 1.96 2.71
N SER A 40 15.92 0.82 2.46
CA SER A 40 15.30 -0.22 1.63
C SER A 40 14.01 -0.75 2.26
N ALA A 41 14.04 -1.01 3.57
CA ALA A 41 12.84 -1.47 4.28
C ALA A 41 11.69 -0.47 4.16
N GLY A 42 11.98 0.82 4.33
CA GLY A 42 10.98 1.88 4.17
C GLY A 42 10.42 1.95 2.75
N LEU A 43 11.28 1.87 1.75
CA LEU A 43 10.85 1.87 0.35
C LEU A 43 9.96 0.65 0.04
N GLN A 44 10.36 -0.52 0.52
CA GLN A 44 9.56 -1.73 0.32
C GLN A 44 8.19 -1.64 1.03
N ALA A 45 8.14 -1.01 2.21
CA ALA A 45 6.88 -0.77 2.90
C ALA A 45 5.93 0.09 2.06
N VAL A 46 6.45 1.16 1.45
CA VAL A 46 5.68 2.04 0.55
C VAL A 46 5.11 1.23 -0.61
N HIS A 47 5.93 0.45 -1.29
CA HIS A 47 5.49 -0.34 -2.43
C HIS A 47 4.50 -1.44 -2.02
N THR A 48 4.67 -2.02 -0.84
CA THR A 48 3.73 -3.01 -0.30
C THR A 48 2.33 -2.42 -0.17
N VAL A 49 2.18 -1.25 0.47
CA VAL A 49 0.85 -0.66 0.67
C VAL A 49 0.24 -0.16 -0.63
N ILE A 50 1.05 0.36 -1.56
CA ILE A 50 0.55 0.80 -2.87
C ILE A 50 -0.01 -0.39 -3.65
N SER A 51 0.76 -1.46 -3.80
CA SER A 51 0.33 -2.64 -4.55
C SER A 51 -0.85 -3.35 -3.87
N ALA A 52 -0.84 -3.45 -2.55
CA ALA A 52 -1.94 -4.06 -1.80
C ALA A 52 -3.22 -3.23 -1.94
N SER A 53 -3.12 -1.90 -1.91
CA SER A 53 -4.26 -1.01 -2.16
C SER A 53 -4.83 -1.22 -3.56
N ASP A 54 -3.96 -1.31 -4.57
CA ASP A 54 -4.38 -1.58 -5.94
C ASP A 54 -5.15 -2.91 -6.03
N ALA A 55 -4.69 -3.95 -5.34
CA ALA A 55 -5.37 -5.25 -5.37
C ALA A 55 -6.82 -5.15 -4.88
N VAL A 56 -7.06 -4.47 -3.77
CA VAL A 56 -8.40 -4.28 -3.22
C VAL A 56 -9.25 -3.38 -4.13
N ILE A 57 -8.68 -2.28 -4.59
CA ILE A 57 -9.39 -1.31 -5.43
C ILE A 57 -9.78 -1.95 -6.77
N VAL A 58 -8.89 -2.72 -7.37
CA VAL A 58 -9.18 -3.42 -8.63
C VAL A 58 -10.28 -4.46 -8.42
N TYR A 59 -10.19 -5.26 -7.37
CA TYR A 59 -11.19 -6.31 -7.14
C TYR A 59 -12.59 -5.74 -6.85
N TYR A 60 -12.68 -4.78 -5.94
CA TYR A 60 -13.99 -4.25 -5.51
C TYR A 60 -14.51 -3.12 -6.39
N GLY A 61 -13.62 -2.33 -7.00
CA GLY A 61 -13.99 -1.16 -7.77
C GLY A 61 -13.79 -1.27 -9.28
N GLY A 62 -13.08 -2.29 -9.75
CA GLY A 62 -12.81 -2.46 -11.17
C GLY A 62 -11.98 -1.33 -11.78
N VAL A 63 -11.25 -0.58 -10.96
CA VAL A 63 -10.42 0.55 -11.39
C VAL A 63 -9.05 0.48 -10.71
N ARG A 64 -8.11 1.21 -11.26
CA ARG A 64 -6.79 1.41 -10.67
C ARG A 64 -6.54 2.89 -10.49
N SER A 65 -5.87 3.26 -9.41
CA SER A 65 -5.52 4.65 -9.10
C SER A 65 -4.28 5.11 -9.87
N ALA A 66 -4.37 5.13 -11.22
CA ALA A 66 -3.21 5.26 -12.10
C ALA A 66 -2.43 6.57 -11.96
N GLU A 67 -3.11 7.68 -11.69
CA GLU A 67 -2.49 9.00 -11.61
C GLU A 67 -2.84 9.74 -10.31
N LEU A 68 -3.32 9.00 -9.30
CA LEU A 68 -3.64 9.61 -8.00
C LEU A 68 -2.37 9.89 -7.22
N ASP A 69 -2.37 11.00 -6.47
CA ASP A 69 -1.48 11.16 -5.33
C ASP A 69 -1.74 9.98 -4.39
N HIS A 70 -0.70 9.36 -3.88
CA HIS A 70 -0.86 8.18 -3.02
C HIS A 70 -1.73 8.47 -1.79
N ARG A 71 -1.79 9.72 -1.33
CA ARG A 71 -2.69 10.13 -0.24
C ARG A 71 -4.17 10.06 -0.65
N GLU A 72 -4.49 10.24 -1.93
CA GLU A 72 -5.85 10.13 -2.45
C GLU A 72 -6.32 8.69 -2.49
N VAL A 73 -5.40 7.73 -2.51
CA VAL A 73 -5.71 6.30 -2.50
C VAL A 73 -6.54 5.91 -1.27
N VAL A 74 -6.24 6.49 -0.12
CA VAL A 74 -7.00 6.24 1.12
C VAL A 74 -8.46 6.64 0.96
N GLY A 75 -8.72 7.79 0.36
CA GLY A 75 -10.08 8.24 0.09
C GLY A 75 -10.81 7.33 -0.91
N LEU A 76 -10.11 6.89 -1.95
CA LEU A 76 -10.68 5.97 -2.93
C LEU A 76 -11.02 4.63 -2.28
N LEU A 77 -10.14 4.11 -1.45
CA LEU A 77 -10.35 2.87 -0.71
C LEU A 77 -11.60 2.97 0.16
N HIS A 78 -11.75 4.07 0.89
CA HIS A 78 -12.93 4.32 1.72
C HIS A 78 -14.21 4.42 0.87
N ASN A 79 -14.16 5.09 -0.26
CA ASN A 79 -15.31 5.23 -1.16
C ASN A 79 -15.78 3.88 -1.73
N ILE A 80 -14.84 2.98 -2.02
CA ILE A 80 -15.17 1.68 -2.62
C ILE A 80 -15.60 0.67 -1.56
N ILE A 81 -14.91 0.61 -0.42
CA ILE A 81 -15.14 -0.41 0.61
C ILE A 81 -16.12 0.08 1.69
N GLY A 82 -16.08 1.38 2.03
CA GLY A 82 -16.89 1.96 3.09
C GLY A 82 -16.16 2.06 4.42
N GLU A 83 -16.90 2.22 5.50
CA GLU A 83 -16.38 2.46 6.85
C GLU A 83 -15.41 1.39 7.34
N SER A 84 -15.58 0.14 6.93
CA SER A 84 -14.69 -0.94 7.33
C SER A 84 -13.25 -0.74 6.87
N ALA A 85 -13.02 0.14 5.89
CA ALA A 85 -11.67 0.49 5.44
C ALA A 85 -10.98 1.56 6.28
N SER A 86 -11.66 2.16 7.25
CA SER A 86 -11.11 3.31 8.00
C SER A 86 -9.83 2.96 8.76
N ALA A 87 -9.83 1.86 9.50
CA ALA A 87 -8.64 1.42 10.24
C ALA A 87 -7.50 1.04 9.30
N ALA A 88 -7.82 0.31 8.24
CA ALA A 88 -6.84 -0.10 7.23
C ALA A 88 -6.23 1.12 6.55
N GLY A 89 -7.05 2.11 6.20
CA GLY A 89 -6.60 3.36 5.59
C GLY A 89 -5.60 4.13 6.44
N ARG A 90 -5.74 4.06 7.77
CA ARG A 90 -4.77 4.69 8.67
C ARG A 90 -3.39 4.06 8.55
N HIS A 91 -3.31 2.74 8.35
CA HIS A 91 -2.03 2.08 8.12
C HIS A 91 -1.37 2.57 6.83
N VAL A 92 -2.15 2.70 5.76
CA VAL A 92 -1.65 3.25 4.48
C VAL A 92 -1.13 4.68 4.69
N SER A 93 -1.91 5.52 5.35
CA SER A 93 -1.54 6.92 5.60
C SER A 93 -0.23 7.04 6.37
N ARG A 94 -0.01 6.19 7.37
CA ARG A 94 1.22 6.20 8.17
C ARG A 94 2.45 5.89 7.31
N VAL A 95 2.34 4.91 6.42
CA VAL A 95 3.44 4.54 5.52
C VAL A 95 3.67 5.63 4.47
N ILE A 96 2.62 6.09 3.82
CA ILE A 96 2.71 7.10 2.75
C ILE A 96 3.24 8.44 3.26
N ALA A 97 2.98 8.78 4.52
CA ALA A 97 3.54 10.00 5.11
C ALA A 97 5.07 10.07 5.07
N LYS A 98 5.75 8.92 4.99
CA LYS A 98 7.21 8.83 4.90
C LYS A 98 7.72 8.64 3.47
N LYS A 99 6.84 8.56 2.48
CA LYS A 99 7.23 8.26 1.10
C LYS A 99 8.26 9.25 0.55
N ASN A 100 8.01 10.54 0.70
CA ASN A 100 8.93 11.57 0.18
C ASN A 100 10.29 11.49 0.85
N LEU A 101 10.33 11.23 2.15
CA LEU A 101 11.57 11.07 2.89
C LEU A 101 12.39 9.90 2.32
N VAL A 102 11.74 8.76 2.11
CA VAL A 102 12.41 7.55 1.61
C VAL A 102 12.95 7.73 0.19
N GLU A 103 12.18 8.38 -0.68
CA GLU A 103 12.50 8.43 -2.10
C GLU A 103 13.35 9.63 -2.51
N TYR A 104 13.17 10.78 -1.88
CA TYR A 104 13.71 12.04 -2.41
C TYR A 104 14.55 12.85 -1.44
N GLU A 105 14.45 12.65 -0.15
CA GLU A 105 15.19 13.44 0.82
C GLU A 105 16.54 12.83 1.15
N GLU A 106 17.49 13.69 1.51
CA GLU A 106 18.87 13.27 1.83
C GLU A 106 18.99 12.58 3.19
N ARG A 107 18.07 12.89 4.11
CA ARG A 107 18.10 12.29 5.44
C ARG A 107 17.82 10.80 5.35
N LEU A 108 18.65 10.02 6.00
CA LEU A 108 18.47 8.57 6.06
C LEU A 108 17.34 8.21 7.03
N ILE A 109 16.63 7.14 6.71
CA ILE A 109 15.65 6.57 7.62
C ILE A 109 16.37 5.84 8.75
N ILE A 110 15.91 6.06 9.97
CA ILE A 110 16.44 5.35 11.13
C ILE A 110 15.65 4.07 11.40
N GLN A 111 16.24 3.19 12.20
CA GLN A 111 15.67 1.87 12.50
C GLN A 111 14.22 1.94 12.99
N SER A 112 13.93 2.83 13.94
CA SER A 112 12.58 2.94 14.50
C SER A 112 11.53 3.35 13.45
N GLU A 113 11.90 4.22 12.52
CA GLU A 113 11.03 4.63 11.42
C GLU A 113 10.76 3.47 10.46
N ALA A 114 11.82 2.72 10.10
CA ALA A 114 11.68 1.57 9.22
C ALA A 114 10.80 0.49 9.84
N ARG A 115 10.97 0.20 11.12
CA ARG A 115 10.17 -0.80 11.83
C ARG A 115 8.71 -0.37 11.95
N ASP A 116 8.46 0.91 12.21
CA ASP A 116 7.10 1.45 12.25
C ASP A 116 6.39 1.32 10.90
N MET A 117 7.07 1.72 9.83
CA MET A 117 6.54 1.60 8.48
C MET A 117 6.23 0.14 8.13
N ALA A 118 7.15 -0.77 8.45
CA ALA A 118 6.98 -2.20 8.18
C ALA A 118 5.79 -2.78 8.94
N GLU A 119 5.62 -2.41 10.20
CA GLU A 119 4.49 -2.87 11.02
C GLU A 119 3.16 -2.45 10.40
N HIS A 120 3.03 -1.19 10.02
CA HIS A 120 1.81 -0.69 9.36
C HIS A 120 1.58 -1.37 8.01
N ALA A 121 2.63 -1.59 7.22
CA ALA A 121 2.52 -2.27 5.93
C ALA A 121 2.04 -3.72 6.10
N LYS A 122 2.57 -4.43 7.09
CA LYS A 122 2.15 -5.81 7.39
C LYS A 122 0.70 -5.89 7.80
N ARG A 123 0.26 -5.01 8.69
CA ARG A 123 -1.13 -4.98 9.15
C ARG A 123 -2.08 -4.67 8.00
N PHE A 124 -1.70 -3.76 7.14
CA PHE A 124 -2.50 -3.45 5.95
C PHE A 124 -2.58 -4.65 5.01
N LEU A 125 -1.47 -5.31 4.75
CA LEU A 125 -1.44 -6.50 3.87
C LEU A 125 -2.29 -7.64 4.45
N GLU A 126 -2.26 -7.86 5.75
CA GLU A 126 -3.11 -8.83 6.42
C GLU A 126 -4.60 -8.55 6.19
N TRP A 127 -5.00 -7.29 6.35
CA TRP A 127 -6.38 -6.86 6.08
C TRP A 127 -6.75 -7.11 4.61
N VAL A 128 -5.86 -6.77 3.68
CA VAL A 128 -6.07 -7.00 2.24
C VAL A 128 -6.26 -8.49 1.96
N ASN A 129 -5.43 -9.35 2.55
CA ASN A 129 -5.57 -10.80 2.39
C ASN A 129 -6.93 -11.31 2.89
N GLU A 130 -7.45 -10.74 3.97
CA GLU A 130 -8.76 -11.11 4.49
C GLU A 130 -9.90 -10.63 3.57
N MET A 131 -9.72 -9.47 2.93
CA MET A 131 -10.72 -8.87 2.05
C MET A 131 -10.80 -9.52 0.68
N LEU A 132 -9.76 -10.19 0.23
CA LEU A 132 -9.68 -10.76 -1.11
C LEU A 132 -9.99 -12.25 -1.12
N PRO A 133 -10.55 -12.78 -2.24
CA PRO A 133 -10.81 -14.21 -2.34
C PRO A 133 -9.51 -15.00 -2.26
N LYS A 134 -9.57 -16.14 -1.57
CA LYS A 134 -8.45 -17.07 -1.53
C LYS A 134 -8.48 -17.94 -2.77
N ARG A 135 -7.36 -18.03 -3.47
CA ARG A 135 -7.24 -18.95 -4.58
C ARG A 135 -7.17 -20.38 -4.05
N ALA A 136 -8.00 -21.21 -4.63
CA ALA A 136 -7.94 -22.65 -4.38
C ALA A 136 -6.64 -23.22 -4.97
#